data_20aca406a32276eb92dfc25cf7b0ca07
#
_entry.id   20aca406a32276eb92dfc25cf7b0ca07
#
_cell.length_a   1.000
_cell.length_b   1.000
_cell.length_c   1.000
_cell.angle_alpha   90.00
_cell.angle_beta   90.00
_cell.angle_gamma   90.00
#
_symmetry.space_group_name_H-M   'P 1'
#
loop_
_entity.id
_entity.type
_entity.pdbx_description
1 polymer ?
#
loop_
_entity_poly.entity_id
_entity_poly.type
_entity_poly.pdbx_seq_one_letter_code
_entity_poly.pdbx_strand_id
1 'polypeptide(L)'
;MEYIRLGHTGLEVSRICLGCMSFGEVGRGPHNWTLEEEASRSILKQSIENGINFFDTANGYSAGSSEEILGRAVADFARRDEVVIATKVFIPMRSGRIGSSKPLLGSDKRHYVK
;
A
#
# COMPACT_ATOMS: atom_id res chain seq x y z
N MET A 1 13.17 9.03 -15.37
CA MET A 1 13.29 8.12 -14.19
C MET A 1 14.30 7.04 -14.50
N GLU A 2 15.19 6.78 -13.57
CA GLU A 2 16.10 5.63 -13.67
C GLU A 2 15.47 4.39 -13.02
N TYR A 3 15.70 3.22 -13.63
CA TYR A 3 15.22 1.93 -13.12
C TYR A 3 16.40 1.05 -12.78
N ILE A 4 16.25 0.27 -11.73
CA ILE A 4 17.26 -0.69 -11.27
C ILE A 4 16.59 -2.03 -10.99
N ARG A 5 17.40 -3.08 -11.00
CA ARG A 5 16.92 -4.40 -10.56
C ARG A 5 16.81 -4.44 -9.04
N LEU A 6 15.69 -4.92 -8.55
CA LEU A 6 15.49 -5.13 -7.12
C LEU A 6 16.22 -6.42 -6.69
N GLY A 7 17.47 -6.25 -6.28
CA GLY A 7 18.32 -7.37 -5.91
C GLY A 7 18.48 -8.38 -7.04
N HIS A 8 18.22 -9.65 -6.74
CA HIS A 8 18.29 -10.77 -7.70
C HIS A 8 16.91 -11.27 -8.14
N THR A 9 15.87 -10.48 -7.96
CA THR A 9 14.48 -10.89 -8.21
C THR A 9 14.08 -10.85 -9.67
N GLY A 10 14.82 -10.16 -10.52
CA GLY A 10 14.43 -9.89 -11.90
C GLY A 10 13.43 -8.74 -12.07
N LEU A 11 12.93 -8.17 -10.98
CA LEU A 11 12.03 -7.01 -11.04
C LEU A 11 12.83 -5.74 -11.33
N GLU A 12 12.36 -4.95 -12.29
CA GLU A 12 12.87 -3.61 -12.55
C GLU A 12 11.97 -2.58 -11.87
N VAL A 13 12.56 -1.80 -10.99
CA VAL A 13 11.87 -0.79 -10.21
C VAL A 13 12.51 0.58 -10.38
N SER A 14 11.69 1.63 -10.27
CA SER A 14 12.20 2.99 -10.20
C SER A 14 13.10 3.15 -8.96
N ARG A 15 14.14 3.94 -9.08
CA ARG A 15 15.04 4.22 -7.95
C ARG A 15 14.35 4.93 -6.80
N ILE A 16 13.24 5.58 -7.10
CA ILE A 16 12.36 6.19 -6.10
C ILE A 16 11.19 5.24 -5.85
N CYS A 17 10.98 4.90 -4.60
CA CYS A 17 9.80 4.18 -4.14
C CYS A 17 8.85 5.17 -3.45
N LEU A 18 7.58 5.15 -3.81
CA LEU A 18 6.58 5.99 -3.14
C LEU A 18 6.03 5.26 -1.92
N GLY A 19 6.29 5.80 -0.72
CA GLY A 19 5.67 5.33 0.52
C GLY A 19 4.21 5.78 0.60
N CYS A 20 3.31 4.87 0.93
CA CYS A 20 1.86 5.11 0.92
C CYS A 20 1.22 5.20 2.31
N MET A 21 2.02 5.30 3.37
CA MET A 21 1.50 5.41 4.73
C MET A 21 0.66 6.69 4.95
N SER A 22 0.96 7.74 4.20
CA SER A 22 0.23 9.01 4.30
C SER A 22 -1.12 9.01 3.58
N PHE A 23 -1.44 7.97 2.82
CA PHE A 23 -2.72 7.83 2.14
C PHE A 23 -3.68 6.99 2.98
N GLY A 24 -4.87 7.49 3.18
CA GLY A 24 -5.85 6.75 3.97
C GLY A 24 -7.02 7.61 4.38
N GLU A 25 -8.16 6.97 4.62
CA GLU A 25 -9.34 7.63 5.16
C GLU A 25 -9.10 8.10 6.60
N VAL A 26 -9.39 9.36 6.85
CA VAL A 26 -9.40 9.92 8.21
C VAL A 26 -10.45 9.17 9.04
N GLY A 27 -10.05 8.71 10.22
CA GLY A 27 -10.92 7.94 11.12
C GLY A 27 -10.86 6.43 10.94
N ARG A 28 -10.17 5.92 9.91
CA ARG A 28 -9.91 4.48 9.72
C ARG A 28 -8.52 4.06 10.19
N GLY A 29 -8.00 4.62 11.22
CA GLY A 29 -6.68 4.27 11.74
C GLY A 29 -6.29 5.24 12.83
N PRO A 30 -5.09 5.09 13.40
CA PRO A 30 -4.66 5.91 14.52
C PRO A 30 -4.29 7.35 14.13
N HIS A 31 -4.14 7.62 12.84
CA HIS A 31 -3.65 8.90 12.35
C HIS A 31 -4.77 9.74 11.74
N ASN A 32 -4.79 11.03 12.10
CA ASN A 32 -5.72 12.02 11.56
C ASN A 32 -5.06 12.96 10.52
N TRP A 33 -3.79 12.71 10.20
CA TRP A 33 -3.00 13.52 9.27
C TRP A 33 -2.90 12.90 7.86
N THR A 34 -3.59 11.81 7.63
CA THR A 34 -3.57 11.15 6.32
C THR A 34 -4.31 11.95 5.26
N LEU A 35 -3.90 11.79 4.03
CA LEU A 35 -4.58 12.33 2.86
C LEU A 35 -5.67 11.37 2.41
N GLU A 36 -6.87 11.88 2.27
CA GLU A 36 -8.00 11.12 1.74
C GLU A 36 -7.85 10.81 0.24
N GLU A 37 -8.75 10.02 -0.29
CA GLU A 37 -8.60 9.43 -1.63
C GLU A 37 -8.37 10.46 -2.73
N GLU A 38 -9.12 11.56 -2.78
CA GLU A 38 -9.00 12.55 -3.85
C GLU A 38 -7.58 13.15 -3.93
N ALA A 39 -7.07 13.62 -2.80
CA ALA A 39 -5.71 14.17 -2.73
C ALA A 39 -4.64 13.10 -2.98
N SER A 40 -4.85 11.89 -2.45
CA SER A 40 -3.95 10.75 -2.64
C SER A 40 -3.88 10.35 -4.11
N ARG A 41 -5.02 10.28 -4.80
CA ARG A 41 -5.08 9.92 -6.22
C ARG A 41 -4.33 10.89 -7.10
N SER A 42 -4.41 12.18 -6.79
CA SER A 42 -3.66 13.22 -7.53
C SER A 42 -2.15 12.98 -7.43
N ILE A 43 -1.65 12.70 -6.24
CA ILE A 43 -0.23 12.41 -6.02
C ILE A 43 0.18 11.10 -6.70
N LEU A 44 -0.62 10.06 -6.57
CA LEU A 44 -0.37 8.77 -7.18
C LEU A 44 -0.32 8.86 -8.71
N LYS A 45 -1.28 9.57 -9.29
CA LYS A 45 -1.31 9.82 -10.74
C LYS A 45 -0.03 10.54 -11.20
N GLN A 46 0.32 11.63 -10.53
CA GLN A 46 1.54 12.39 -10.85
C GLN A 46 2.80 11.53 -10.71
N SER A 47 2.87 10.70 -9.70
CA SER A 47 3.99 9.80 -9.46
C SER A 47 4.14 8.78 -10.59
N ILE A 48 3.04 8.16 -11.01
CA ILE A 48 3.00 7.22 -12.13
C ILE A 48 3.41 7.91 -13.45
N GLU A 49 2.87 9.09 -13.71
CA GLU A 49 3.19 9.88 -14.91
C GLU A 49 4.69 10.29 -14.96
N ASN A 50 5.32 10.45 -13.81
CA ASN A 50 6.76 10.71 -13.69
C ASN A 50 7.63 9.44 -13.68
N GLY A 51 7.04 8.29 -13.89
CA GLY A 51 7.75 7.02 -14.07
C GLY A 51 8.00 6.23 -12.80
N ILE A 52 7.42 6.60 -11.66
CA ILE A 52 7.47 5.77 -10.46
C ILE A 52 6.60 4.54 -10.69
N ASN A 53 7.20 3.36 -10.59
CA ASN A 53 6.53 2.07 -10.69
C ASN A 53 6.66 1.22 -9.43
N PHE A 54 7.18 1.79 -8.33
CA PHE A 54 7.43 1.09 -7.10
C PHE A 54 6.73 1.81 -5.94
N PHE A 55 5.86 1.08 -5.24
CA PHE A 55 5.02 1.62 -4.17
C PHE A 55 5.14 0.75 -2.93
N ASP A 56 5.28 1.37 -1.76
CA ASP A 56 5.35 0.67 -0.47
C ASP A 56 4.12 1.01 0.36
N THR A 57 3.33 0.01 0.68
CA THR A 57 2.14 0.13 1.52
C THR A 57 2.15 -0.91 2.64
N ALA A 58 1.09 -1.01 3.39
CA ALA A 58 0.87 -2.05 4.39
C ALA A 58 -0.62 -2.29 4.61
N ASN A 59 -0.95 -3.51 5.02
CA ASN A 59 -2.32 -3.85 5.41
C ASN A 59 -2.83 -2.98 6.56
N GLY A 60 -1.95 -2.58 7.48
CA GLY A 60 -2.31 -1.79 8.64
C GLY A 60 -2.37 -0.28 8.41
N TYR A 61 -1.89 0.23 7.28
CA TYR A 61 -1.94 1.67 7.03
C TYR A 61 -3.38 2.15 6.89
N SER A 62 -3.79 3.01 7.83
CA SER A 62 -5.17 3.52 7.93
C SER A 62 -6.21 2.41 7.84
N ALA A 63 -5.97 1.32 8.57
CA ALA A 63 -6.84 0.15 8.65
C ALA A 63 -7.22 -0.44 7.27
N GLY A 64 -6.26 -0.44 6.34
CA GLY A 64 -6.42 -0.99 5.00
C GLY A 64 -6.83 0.01 3.93
N SER A 65 -7.25 1.22 4.28
CA SER A 65 -7.67 2.21 3.28
C SER A 65 -6.51 2.69 2.40
N SER A 66 -5.27 2.66 2.89
CA SER A 66 -4.09 2.95 2.08
C SER A 66 -3.96 1.97 0.89
N GLU A 67 -4.07 0.67 1.14
CA GLU A 67 -4.03 -0.34 0.08
C GLU A 67 -5.20 -0.20 -0.91
N GLU A 68 -6.39 0.11 -0.39
CA GLU A 68 -7.59 0.31 -1.22
C GLU A 68 -7.43 1.50 -2.16
N ILE A 69 -6.96 2.63 -1.65
CA ILE A 69 -6.71 3.85 -2.44
C ILE A 69 -5.63 3.58 -3.50
N LEU A 70 -4.51 2.96 -3.11
CA LEU A 70 -3.45 2.62 -4.04
C LEU A 70 -3.96 1.66 -5.13
N GLY A 71 -4.72 0.64 -4.76
CA GLY A 71 -5.27 -0.32 -5.70
C GLY A 71 -6.16 0.32 -6.75
N ARG A 72 -7.06 1.21 -6.34
CA ARG A 72 -7.94 1.94 -7.27
C ARG A 72 -7.15 2.88 -8.18
N ALA A 73 -6.17 3.59 -7.63
CA ALA A 73 -5.33 4.49 -8.42
C ALA A 73 -4.49 3.73 -9.45
N VAL A 74 -3.91 2.61 -9.07
CA VAL A 74 -3.14 1.77 -10.01
C VAL A 74 -4.04 1.23 -11.12
N ALA A 75 -5.25 0.77 -10.78
CA ALA A 75 -6.20 0.27 -11.77
C ALA A 75 -6.58 1.34 -12.81
N ASP A 76 -6.66 2.61 -12.40
CA ASP A 76 -7.08 3.70 -13.27
C ASP A 76 -5.93 4.35 -14.04
N PHE A 77 -4.72 4.39 -13.46
CA PHE A 77 -3.61 5.20 -13.99
C PHE A 77 -2.43 4.39 -14.51
N ALA A 78 -2.38 3.09 -14.29
CA ALA A 78 -1.27 2.24 -14.69
C ALA A 78 -1.76 0.86 -15.13
N ARG A 79 -0.86 0.09 -15.72
CA ARG A 79 -1.08 -1.34 -15.92
C ARG A 79 -0.52 -2.08 -14.71
N ARG A 80 -1.30 -3.02 -14.18
CA ARG A 80 -0.90 -3.78 -12.97
C ARG A 80 0.42 -4.54 -13.14
N ASP A 81 0.69 -5.02 -14.34
CA ASP A 81 1.92 -5.75 -14.68
C ASP A 81 3.15 -4.87 -14.82
N GLU A 82 2.98 -3.56 -14.88
CA GLU A 82 4.07 -2.59 -14.98
C GLU A 82 4.46 -1.97 -13.63
N VAL A 83 3.73 -2.28 -12.54
CA VAL A 83 3.99 -1.73 -11.22
C VAL A 83 4.32 -2.82 -10.21
N VAL A 84 5.21 -2.48 -9.30
CA VAL A 84 5.59 -3.32 -8.16
C VAL A 84 5.02 -2.69 -6.89
N ILE A 85 4.20 -3.46 -6.19
CA ILE A 85 3.61 -3.05 -4.92
C ILE A 85 4.20 -3.92 -3.82
N ALA A 86 5.00 -3.31 -2.96
CA ALA A 86 5.45 -3.92 -1.72
C ALA A 86 4.42 -3.66 -0.64
N THR A 87 4.00 -4.69 0.05
CA THR A 87 3.14 -4.56 1.23
C THR A 87 3.75 -5.32 2.41
N LYS A 88 3.18 -5.12 3.57
CA LYS A 88 3.68 -5.70 4.81
C LYS A 88 2.69 -6.71 5.36
N VAL A 89 3.24 -7.65 6.09
CA VAL A 89 2.48 -8.66 6.82
C VAL A 89 2.74 -8.46 8.31
N PHE A 90 1.92 -9.02 9.14
CA PHE A 90 2.08 -9.03 10.60
C PHE A 90 1.19 -8.02 11.35
N ILE A 91 0.78 -6.91 10.78
CA ILE A 91 -0.11 -5.98 11.48
C ILE A 91 -1.52 -6.60 11.55
N PRO A 92 -2.05 -6.85 12.75
CA PRO A 92 -3.39 -7.40 12.88
C PRO A 92 -4.44 -6.39 12.39
N MET A 93 -5.37 -6.87 11.57
CA MET A 93 -6.45 -6.04 11.02
C MET A 93 -7.68 -5.95 11.92
N ARG A 94 -7.74 -6.80 12.93
CA ARG A 94 -8.83 -6.84 13.91
C ARG A 94 -8.32 -7.44 15.22
N SER A 95 -8.99 -7.14 16.30
CA SER A 95 -8.79 -7.83 17.56
C SER A 95 -8.99 -9.32 17.36
N GLY A 96 -8.22 -10.12 18.07
CA GLY A 96 -8.14 -11.55 17.94
C GLY A 96 -9.48 -12.30 17.84
N ARG A 97 -9.52 -13.54 18.34
CA ARG A 97 -10.77 -14.35 18.34
C ARG A 97 -11.89 -13.57 19.02
N ILE A 98 -13.12 -13.81 18.61
CA ILE A 98 -14.29 -13.25 19.26
C ILE A 98 -14.16 -13.50 20.78
N GLY A 99 -14.19 -12.42 21.56
CA GLY A 99 -13.98 -12.46 23.00
C GLY A 99 -12.53 -12.51 23.48
N SER A 100 -11.56 -12.45 22.60
CA SER A 100 -10.13 -12.38 22.94
C SER A 100 -9.56 -11.00 22.62
N SER A 101 -8.90 -10.41 23.59
CA SER A 101 -8.15 -9.16 23.41
C SER A 101 -6.80 -9.36 22.74
N LYS A 102 -6.40 -10.59 22.45
CA LYS A 102 -5.12 -10.88 21.83
C LYS A 102 -5.23 -10.77 20.31
N PRO A 103 -4.30 -10.04 19.67
CA PRO A 103 -4.23 -10.03 18.22
C PRO A 103 -4.00 -11.45 17.69
N LEU A 104 -4.64 -11.79 16.61
CA LEU A 104 -4.39 -13.05 15.91
C LEU A 104 -3.11 -12.94 15.10
N LEU A 105 -1.99 -13.09 15.77
CA LEU A 105 -0.69 -13.12 15.10
C LEU A 105 -0.68 -14.24 14.04
N GLY A 106 -0.47 -13.87 12.81
CA GLY A 106 -0.31 -14.80 11.69
C GLY A 106 -1.59 -15.43 11.16
N SER A 107 -2.76 -15.12 11.72
CA SER A 107 -4.02 -15.64 11.20
C SER A 107 -4.53 -14.95 9.95
N ASP A 108 -4.04 -13.77 9.66
CA ASP A 108 -4.43 -12.99 8.49
C ASP A 108 -3.44 -13.08 7.31
N LYS A 109 -2.69 -14.17 7.24
CA LYS A 109 -1.81 -14.44 6.09
C LYS A 109 -2.55 -14.38 4.74
N ARG A 110 -3.86 -14.53 4.76
CA ARG A 110 -4.72 -14.45 3.57
C ARG A 110 -4.81 -13.06 2.94
N HIS A 111 -4.50 -12.02 3.72
CA HIS A 111 -4.51 -10.64 3.21
C HIS A 111 -3.25 -10.25 2.45
N TYR A 112 -2.24 -11.09 2.48
CA TYR A 112 -0.91 -10.80 1.96
C TYR A 112 -0.64 -11.34 0.56
N VAL A 113 -1.53 -12.19 0.09
CA VAL A 113 -1.48 -12.75 -1.26
C VAL A 113 -2.51 -12.02 -2.12
N LYS A 114 -2.17 -10.81 -2.53
CA LYS A 114 -2.97 -10.03 -3.46
C LYS A 114 -2.19 -9.72 -4.71
#